data_7462ddb73e783cde2b2e88de66e2bc4d
#
_entry.id   7462ddb73e783cde2b2e88de66e2bc4d
#
_cell.length_a   1.000
_cell.length_b   1.000
_cell.length_c   1.000
_cell.angle_alpha   90.00
_cell.angle_beta   90.00
_cell.angle_gamma   90.00
#
_symmetry.space_group_name_H-M   'P 1'
#
loop_
_entity.id
_entity.type
_entity.pdbx_description
1 polymer ?
#
loop_
_entity_poly.entity_id
_entity_poly.type
_entity_poly.pdbx_seq_one_letter_code
_entity_poly.pdbx_strand_id
1 'polypeptide(L)'
;MLASFTAGASSPAGATSPPAAVPHWRETVRALAAEHFKNPAWGYSHCQRDYALATELAAADHVQLDDDVIYAAAYLHDIAGFPPWEDTKVDHSDVGARVIDNILKDTDFPMAKIDAVRGAIRTHMYYRDPQGPEALYLHDADALDWLGAIGAARIFSLVDPKGGEPDGSKAIILLQENLQKVPSRVLSPAGQALRPQRQAELEQFLNELSRETQQFKTL
;
A
#
# COMPACT_ATOMS: atom_id res chain seq x y z
N MET A 1 45.53 -20.60 -55.59
CA MET A 1 44.85 -19.47 -54.99
C MET A 1 44.42 -19.87 -53.58
N LEU A 2 45.17 -19.42 -52.60
CA LEU A 2 44.89 -19.68 -51.18
C LEU A 2 44.04 -18.51 -50.63
N ALA A 3 42.83 -18.82 -50.16
CA ALA A 3 41.96 -17.84 -49.49
C ALA A 3 42.22 -17.83 -47.97
N SER A 4 42.70 -16.71 -47.47
CA SER A 4 42.91 -16.47 -46.05
C SER A 4 41.60 -16.16 -45.33
N PHE A 5 41.24 -16.98 -44.35
CA PHE A 5 40.15 -16.71 -43.40
C PHE A 5 40.67 -15.85 -42.26
N THR A 6 40.17 -14.62 -42.11
CA THR A 6 40.39 -13.78 -40.92
C THR A 6 39.36 -14.13 -39.87
N ALA A 7 39.83 -14.60 -38.72
CA ALA A 7 39.02 -14.83 -37.56
C ALA A 7 38.64 -13.48 -36.92
N GLY A 8 37.32 -13.19 -36.88
CA GLY A 8 36.77 -12.05 -36.11
C GLY A 8 36.82 -12.35 -34.62
N ALA A 9 37.49 -11.48 -33.87
CA ALA A 9 37.51 -11.53 -32.41
C ALA A 9 36.13 -11.09 -31.86
N SER A 10 35.47 -11.99 -31.15
CA SER A 10 34.25 -11.70 -30.39
C SER A 10 34.58 -10.87 -29.15
N SER A 11 34.00 -9.68 -29.03
CA SER A 11 34.10 -8.87 -27.82
C SER A 11 33.43 -9.59 -26.64
N PRO A 12 33.98 -9.54 -25.42
CA PRO A 12 33.37 -10.15 -24.26
C PRO A 12 32.11 -9.38 -23.89
N ALA A 13 31.03 -10.13 -23.62
CA ALA A 13 29.75 -9.61 -23.11
C ALA A 13 29.98 -8.79 -21.84
N GLY A 14 29.37 -7.60 -21.80
CA GLY A 14 29.49 -6.69 -20.69
C GLY A 14 29.05 -7.34 -19.37
N ALA A 15 29.93 -7.30 -18.38
CA ALA A 15 29.63 -7.72 -17.01
C ALA A 15 28.52 -6.83 -16.45
N THR A 16 27.35 -7.40 -16.20
CA THR A 16 26.31 -6.74 -15.45
C THR A 16 26.81 -6.49 -14.04
N SER A 17 26.86 -5.23 -13.63
CA SER A 17 27.17 -4.86 -12.25
C SER A 17 26.22 -5.58 -11.29
N PRO A 18 26.71 -6.08 -10.14
CA PRO A 18 25.82 -6.65 -9.15
C PRO A 18 24.77 -5.63 -8.71
N PRO A 19 23.53 -6.06 -8.40
CA PRO A 19 22.51 -5.15 -7.90
C PRO A 19 23.03 -4.41 -6.68
N ALA A 20 22.73 -3.11 -6.59
CA ALA A 20 23.11 -2.30 -5.44
C ALA A 20 22.57 -2.94 -4.15
N ALA A 21 23.38 -2.97 -3.09
CA ALA A 21 22.95 -3.48 -1.79
C ALA A 21 21.73 -2.67 -1.30
N VAL A 22 20.74 -3.36 -0.74
CA VAL A 22 19.57 -2.71 -0.14
C VAL A 22 20.05 -1.87 1.04
N PRO A 23 19.69 -0.56 1.14
CA PRO A 23 20.06 0.27 2.27
C PRO A 23 19.59 -0.33 3.59
N HIS A 24 20.39 -0.26 4.62
CA HIS A 24 20.11 -0.91 5.92
C HIS A 24 18.80 -0.40 6.57
N TRP A 25 18.46 0.89 6.40
CA TRP A 25 17.22 1.45 6.92
C TRP A 25 15.97 0.76 6.34
N ARG A 26 16.00 0.32 5.07
CA ARG A 26 14.87 -0.40 4.47
C ARG A 26 14.65 -1.76 5.10
N GLU A 27 15.73 -2.46 5.44
CA GLU A 27 15.64 -3.73 6.15
C GLU A 27 15.10 -3.51 7.56
N THR A 28 15.55 -2.46 8.25
CA THR A 28 15.07 -2.08 9.57
C THR A 28 13.57 -1.76 9.57
N VAL A 29 13.11 -0.92 8.64
CA VAL A 29 11.69 -0.56 8.50
C VAL A 29 10.84 -1.79 8.16
N ARG A 30 11.30 -2.63 7.24
CA ARG A 30 10.62 -3.87 6.88
C ARG A 30 10.51 -4.84 8.04
N ALA A 31 11.60 -5.02 8.81
CA ALA A 31 11.62 -5.88 9.98
C ALA A 31 10.66 -5.37 11.07
N LEU A 32 10.66 -4.06 11.33
CA LEU A 32 9.75 -3.41 12.26
C LEU A 32 8.28 -3.65 11.86
N ALA A 33 7.94 -3.39 10.60
CA ALA A 33 6.58 -3.62 10.12
C ALA A 33 6.19 -5.10 10.18
N ALA A 34 7.09 -6.02 9.81
CA ALA A 34 6.85 -7.46 9.89
C ALA A 34 6.69 -7.95 11.33
N GLU A 35 7.38 -7.33 12.30
CA GLU A 35 7.31 -7.69 13.71
C GLU A 35 6.04 -7.16 14.39
N HIS A 36 5.68 -5.91 14.14
CA HIS A 36 4.64 -5.19 14.90
C HIS A 36 3.28 -5.16 14.21
N PHE A 37 3.21 -5.10 12.88
CA PHE A 37 1.95 -4.88 12.15
C PHE A 37 1.23 -6.21 11.89
N LYS A 38 0.70 -6.81 12.96
CA LYS A 38 0.05 -8.14 12.97
C LYS A 38 -1.47 -8.07 12.77
N ASN A 39 -1.91 -7.27 11.83
CA ASN A 39 -3.32 -7.18 11.48
C ASN A 39 -3.54 -7.75 10.05
N PRO A 40 -4.54 -8.62 9.82
CA PRO A 40 -4.76 -9.21 8.51
C PRO A 40 -5.29 -8.21 7.47
N ALA A 41 -5.91 -7.10 7.89
CA ALA A 41 -6.48 -6.10 6.99
C ALA A 41 -5.51 -4.95 6.66
N TRP A 42 -4.83 -4.38 7.67
CA TRP A 42 -3.92 -3.21 7.51
C TRP A 42 -2.51 -3.45 8.06
N GLY A 43 -2.08 -4.71 8.16
CA GLY A 43 -0.75 -5.08 8.64
C GLY A 43 0.31 -5.13 7.55
N TYR A 44 1.39 -5.86 7.82
CA TYR A 44 2.58 -5.90 6.97
C TYR A 44 2.31 -6.20 5.48
N SER A 45 1.40 -7.14 5.18
CA SER A 45 1.06 -7.48 3.80
C SER A 45 0.34 -6.35 3.05
N HIS A 46 -0.41 -5.50 3.76
CA HIS A 46 -0.99 -4.28 3.22
C HIS A 46 0.10 -3.27 2.85
N CYS A 47 1.04 -2.99 3.74
CA CYS A 47 2.17 -2.11 3.44
C CYS A 47 2.93 -2.53 2.17
N GLN A 48 3.13 -3.84 1.98
CA GLN A 48 3.79 -4.37 0.78
C GLN A 48 2.98 -4.13 -0.50
N ARG A 49 1.65 -4.32 -0.44
CA ARG A 49 0.78 -4.07 -1.58
C ARG A 49 0.71 -2.59 -1.94
N ASP A 50 0.63 -1.73 -0.94
CA ASP A 50 0.55 -0.29 -1.18
C ASP A 50 1.83 0.26 -1.80
N TYR A 51 3.01 -0.18 -1.32
CA TYR A 51 4.26 0.18 -1.98
C TYR A 51 4.29 -0.28 -3.45
N ALA A 52 3.92 -1.54 -3.70
CA ALA A 52 3.91 -2.09 -5.05
C ALA A 52 2.91 -1.35 -5.95
N LEU A 53 1.68 -1.14 -5.48
CA LEU A 53 0.64 -0.48 -6.25
C LEU A 53 0.95 1.01 -6.48
N ALA A 54 1.45 1.74 -5.48
CA ALA A 54 1.84 3.14 -5.64
C ALA A 54 2.92 3.31 -6.70
N THR A 55 3.93 2.44 -6.71
CA THR A 55 4.98 2.47 -7.73
C THR A 55 4.47 2.09 -9.12
N GLU A 56 3.56 1.12 -9.21
CA GLU A 56 2.91 0.72 -10.46
C GLU A 56 2.06 1.84 -11.06
N LEU A 57 1.23 2.49 -10.24
CA LEU A 57 0.38 3.62 -10.67
C LEU A 57 1.24 4.80 -11.15
N ALA A 58 2.27 5.17 -10.40
CA ALA A 58 3.18 6.25 -10.78
C ALA A 58 3.92 5.93 -12.09
N ALA A 59 4.37 4.71 -12.29
CA ALA A 59 5.00 4.28 -13.53
C ALA A 59 4.05 4.36 -14.72
N ALA A 60 2.77 3.98 -14.54
CA ALA A 60 1.74 4.08 -15.58
C ALA A 60 1.46 5.53 -15.97
N ASP A 61 1.53 6.46 -15.02
CA ASP A 61 1.38 7.90 -15.26
C ASP A 61 2.71 8.59 -15.68
N HIS A 62 3.79 7.83 -15.86
CA HIS A 62 5.13 8.34 -16.18
C HIS A 62 5.67 9.34 -15.14
N VAL A 63 5.27 9.17 -13.86
CA VAL A 63 5.75 9.98 -12.75
C VAL A 63 6.87 9.23 -12.04
N GLN A 64 8.00 9.92 -11.84
CA GLN A 64 9.11 9.38 -11.06
C GLN A 64 8.95 9.76 -9.59
N LEU A 65 8.78 8.76 -8.73
CA LEU A 65 8.75 8.94 -7.27
C LEU A 65 10.16 8.94 -6.68
N ASP A 66 10.34 9.63 -5.57
CA ASP A 66 11.47 9.40 -4.70
C ASP A 66 11.26 8.05 -3.96
N ASP A 67 12.02 7.03 -4.38
CA ASP A 67 11.84 5.67 -3.88
C ASP A 67 12.13 5.51 -2.39
N ASP A 68 12.96 6.37 -1.79
CA ASP A 68 13.16 6.36 -0.34
C ASP A 68 11.93 6.89 0.40
N VAL A 69 11.30 7.93 -0.16
CA VAL A 69 10.09 8.53 0.45
C VAL A 69 8.92 7.56 0.36
N ILE A 70 8.62 7.05 -0.85
CA ILE A 70 7.47 6.16 -1.02
C ILE A 70 7.63 4.83 -0.27
N TYR A 71 8.85 4.28 -0.22
CA TYR A 71 9.11 3.06 0.55
C TYR A 71 8.89 3.29 2.05
N ALA A 72 9.51 4.32 2.63
CA ALA A 72 9.34 4.62 4.05
C ALA A 72 7.88 4.92 4.39
N ALA A 73 7.20 5.72 3.57
CA ALA A 73 5.80 6.08 3.79
C ALA A 73 4.88 4.85 3.69
N ALA A 74 5.00 4.03 2.65
CA ALA A 74 4.14 2.86 2.46
C ALA A 74 4.32 1.79 3.55
N TYR A 75 5.54 1.59 4.06
CA TYR A 75 5.76 0.62 5.13
C TYR A 75 5.40 1.12 6.52
N LEU A 76 5.22 2.43 6.71
CA LEU A 76 5.03 3.04 8.04
C LEU A 76 3.74 3.87 8.16
N HIS A 77 2.90 3.99 7.09
CA HIS A 77 1.72 4.86 7.13
C HIS A 77 0.74 4.49 8.25
N ASP A 78 0.58 3.20 8.52
CA ASP A 78 -0.34 2.66 9.52
C ASP A 78 0.33 2.35 10.88
N ILE A 79 1.59 2.81 11.10
CA ILE A 79 2.33 2.50 12.34
C ILE A 79 1.52 2.82 13.61
N ALA A 80 0.74 3.89 13.59
CA ALA A 80 -0.07 4.31 14.74
C ALA A 80 -1.36 3.49 14.93
N GLY A 81 -1.65 2.52 14.08
CA GLY A 81 -2.63 1.47 14.31
C GLY A 81 -2.13 0.31 15.17
N PHE A 82 -0.88 0.39 15.68
CA PHE A 82 -0.24 -0.70 16.41
C PHE A 82 0.48 -0.23 17.69
N PRO A 83 0.46 -1.04 18.77
CA PRO A 83 1.31 -0.78 19.92
C PRO A 83 2.82 -0.82 19.56
N PRO A 84 3.64 0.05 20.18
CA PRO A 84 3.33 1.01 21.24
C PRO A 84 2.93 2.41 20.71
N TRP A 85 2.68 2.58 19.42
CA TRP A 85 2.48 3.91 18.78
C TRP A 85 1.02 4.34 18.70
N GLU A 86 0.07 3.45 18.99
CA GLU A 86 -1.37 3.73 18.91
C GLU A 86 -1.82 4.83 19.89
N ASP A 87 -2.69 5.71 19.39
CA ASP A 87 -3.42 6.69 20.19
C ASP A 87 -4.86 6.77 19.68
N THR A 88 -5.80 6.14 20.37
CA THR A 88 -7.19 6.05 19.96
C THR A 88 -7.96 7.38 20.00
N LYS A 89 -7.35 8.46 20.52
CA LYS A 89 -7.96 9.79 20.63
C LYS A 89 -7.61 10.71 19.47
N VAL A 90 -6.64 10.32 18.66
CA VAL A 90 -6.11 11.12 17.55
C VAL A 90 -6.14 10.26 16.28
N ASP A 91 -6.38 10.89 15.14
CA ASP A 91 -6.30 10.21 13.85
C ASP A 91 -4.90 9.55 13.68
N HIS A 92 -4.89 8.26 13.30
CA HIS A 92 -3.67 7.47 13.23
C HIS A 92 -2.66 8.04 12.22
N SER A 93 -3.12 8.67 11.13
CA SER A 93 -2.23 9.32 10.17
C SER A 93 -1.49 10.52 10.77
N ASP A 94 -2.14 11.28 11.66
CA ASP A 94 -1.48 12.39 12.38
C ASP A 94 -0.51 11.87 13.46
N VAL A 95 -0.85 10.77 14.13
CA VAL A 95 0.05 10.13 15.08
C VAL A 95 1.25 9.52 14.36
N GLY A 96 1.04 8.77 13.29
CA GLY A 96 2.09 8.18 12.46
C GLY A 96 3.08 9.25 11.97
N ALA A 97 2.56 10.35 11.42
CA ALA A 97 3.38 11.48 10.99
C ALA A 97 4.22 12.14 12.11
N ARG A 98 3.81 12.03 13.36
CA ARG A 98 4.57 12.54 14.52
C ARG A 98 5.66 11.60 15.01
N VAL A 99 5.44 10.29 14.91
CA VAL A 99 6.39 9.32 15.48
C VAL A 99 7.49 8.90 14.50
N ILE A 100 7.31 9.18 13.21
CA ILE A 100 8.19 8.69 12.13
C ILE A 100 9.65 9.12 12.29
N ASP A 101 9.90 10.33 12.81
CA ASP A 101 11.26 10.83 13.05
C ASP A 101 12.02 9.93 14.02
N ASN A 102 11.34 9.46 15.08
CA ASN A 102 11.96 8.59 16.07
C ASN A 102 12.24 7.19 15.54
N ILE A 103 11.55 6.78 14.48
CA ILE A 103 11.77 5.49 13.83
C ILE A 103 12.98 5.55 12.89
N LEU A 104 13.14 6.65 12.16
CA LEU A 104 14.11 6.78 11.08
C LEU A 104 15.43 7.46 11.48
N LYS A 105 15.45 8.33 12.52
CA LYS A 105 16.61 9.14 12.89
C LYS A 105 17.86 8.34 13.28
N ASP A 106 17.66 7.16 13.85
CA ASP A 106 18.76 6.29 14.33
C ASP A 106 19.15 5.23 13.27
N THR A 107 18.69 5.41 12.04
CA THR A 107 19.03 4.59 10.87
C THR A 107 19.86 5.39 9.85
N ASP A 108 20.27 4.75 8.75
CA ASP A 108 20.92 5.40 7.62
C ASP A 108 19.91 6.03 6.62
N PHE A 109 18.66 6.28 7.06
CA PHE A 109 17.67 6.99 6.25
C PHE A 109 18.11 8.44 5.96
N PRO A 110 17.97 8.94 4.72
CA PRO A 110 18.32 10.31 4.39
C PRO A 110 17.33 11.31 5.01
N MET A 111 17.57 11.73 6.24
CA MET A 111 16.67 12.58 7.04
C MET A 111 16.23 13.88 6.36
N ALA A 112 16.94 14.36 5.34
CA ALA A 112 16.49 15.49 4.52
C ALA A 112 15.16 15.23 3.79
N LYS A 113 14.74 13.95 3.66
CA LYS A 113 13.48 13.52 3.03
C LYS A 113 12.33 13.33 4.03
N ILE A 114 12.57 13.50 5.33
CA ILE A 114 11.60 13.15 6.38
C ILE A 114 10.28 13.92 6.27
N ASP A 115 10.32 15.19 5.83
CA ASP A 115 9.11 16.01 5.69
C ASP A 115 8.19 15.47 4.58
N ALA A 116 8.75 14.94 3.49
CA ALA A 116 7.98 14.31 2.43
C ALA A 116 7.34 12.99 2.92
N VAL A 117 8.08 12.15 3.66
CA VAL A 117 7.54 10.93 4.30
C VAL A 117 6.40 11.29 5.26
N ARG A 118 6.61 12.29 6.11
CA ARG A 118 5.59 12.77 7.06
C ARG A 118 4.34 13.29 6.36
N GLY A 119 4.52 14.03 5.25
CA GLY A 119 3.42 14.53 4.42
C GLY A 119 2.60 13.38 3.81
N ALA A 120 3.26 12.39 3.23
CA ALA A 120 2.62 11.22 2.64
C ALA A 120 1.86 10.41 3.71
N ILE A 121 2.47 10.13 4.87
CA ILE A 121 1.80 9.43 5.98
C ILE A 121 0.58 10.20 6.48
N ARG A 122 0.69 11.52 6.65
CA ARG A 122 -0.43 12.33 7.15
C ARG A 122 -1.63 12.33 6.22
N THR A 123 -1.44 12.14 4.94
CA THR A 123 -2.48 12.32 3.93
C THR A 123 -2.84 11.04 3.15
N HIS A 124 -2.39 9.85 3.62
CA HIS A 124 -2.66 8.58 2.93
C HIS A 124 -4.14 8.19 2.92
N MET A 125 -4.88 8.50 3.98
CA MET A 125 -6.29 8.12 4.08
C MET A 125 -7.17 8.80 3.01
N TYR A 126 -8.08 8.05 2.43
CA TYR A 126 -8.95 8.49 1.33
C TYR A 126 -9.74 9.77 1.60
N TYR A 127 -9.96 10.16 2.85
CA TYR A 127 -10.66 11.41 3.22
C TYR A 127 -9.72 12.62 3.39
N ARG A 128 -8.43 12.45 3.15
CA ARG A 128 -7.41 13.51 3.19
C ARG A 128 -7.08 14.00 1.78
N ASP A 129 -6.41 15.13 1.68
CA ASP A 129 -5.97 15.70 0.41
C ASP A 129 -4.44 15.61 0.30
N PRO A 130 -3.90 14.67 -0.52
CA PRO A 130 -2.48 14.43 -0.62
C PRO A 130 -1.76 15.59 -1.31
N GLN A 131 -0.51 15.89 -0.87
CA GLN A 131 0.32 16.93 -1.42
C GLN A 131 1.65 16.35 -1.92
N GLY A 132 1.90 16.48 -3.21
CA GLY A 132 3.09 15.90 -3.86
C GLY A 132 2.88 14.49 -4.39
N PRO A 133 3.79 14.00 -5.23
CA PRO A 133 3.61 12.75 -5.95
C PRO A 133 3.58 11.52 -5.02
N GLU A 134 4.51 11.39 -4.08
CA GLU A 134 4.58 10.23 -3.18
C GLU A 134 3.32 10.14 -2.31
N ALA A 135 2.82 11.28 -1.82
CA ALA A 135 1.57 11.34 -1.06
C ALA A 135 0.37 10.95 -1.92
N LEU A 136 0.29 11.42 -3.16
CA LEU A 136 -0.79 11.11 -4.10
C LEU A 136 -0.88 9.61 -4.40
N TYR A 137 0.25 9.00 -4.76
CA TYR A 137 0.24 7.59 -5.16
C TYR A 137 0.09 6.64 -3.98
N LEU A 138 0.58 6.99 -2.77
CA LEU A 138 0.29 6.23 -1.56
C LEU A 138 -1.20 6.30 -1.19
N HIS A 139 -1.78 7.49 -1.21
CA HIS A 139 -3.21 7.72 -0.98
C HIS A 139 -4.09 6.88 -1.92
N ASP A 140 -3.77 6.85 -3.21
CA ASP A 140 -4.53 6.09 -4.18
C ASP A 140 -4.32 4.58 -4.07
N ALA A 141 -3.12 4.14 -3.72
CA ALA A 141 -2.83 2.73 -3.47
C ALA A 141 -3.62 2.21 -2.26
N ASP A 142 -3.60 2.91 -1.13
CA ASP A 142 -4.40 2.57 0.05
C ASP A 142 -5.91 2.60 -0.26
N ALA A 143 -6.40 3.64 -0.94
CA ALA A 143 -7.79 3.73 -1.35
C ALA A 143 -8.23 2.54 -2.23
N LEU A 144 -7.42 2.16 -3.21
CA LEU A 144 -7.70 1.04 -4.11
C LEU A 144 -7.58 -0.32 -3.42
N ASP A 145 -6.77 -0.45 -2.36
CA ASP A 145 -6.65 -1.67 -1.57
C ASP A 145 -7.88 -1.93 -0.67
N TRP A 146 -8.78 -0.95 -0.52
CA TRP A 146 -10.11 -1.11 0.07
C TRP A 146 -11.19 -1.56 -0.93
N LEU A 147 -10.87 -1.66 -2.21
CA LEU A 147 -11.78 -2.08 -3.26
C LEU A 147 -11.38 -3.45 -3.83
N GLY A 148 -12.20 -4.00 -4.72
CA GLY A 148 -11.93 -5.25 -5.40
C GLY A 148 -11.96 -6.48 -4.48
N ALA A 149 -11.43 -7.58 -4.99
CA ALA A 149 -11.33 -8.84 -4.24
C ALA A 149 -10.48 -8.70 -2.97
N ILE A 150 -9.41 -7.91 -3.03
CA ILE A 150 -8.55 -7.68 -1.87
C ILE A 150 -9.27 -6.89 -0.77
N GLY A 151 -10.07 -5.88 -1.13
CA GLY A 151 -10.88 -5.13 -0.17
C GLY A 151 -11.88 -6.04 0.56
N ALA A 152 -12.55 -6.93 -0.16
CA ALA A 152 -13.42 -7.94 0.44
C ALA A 152 -12.65 -8.85 1.41
N ALA A 153 -11.52 -9.40 0.98
CA ALA A 153 -10.69 -10.28 1.80
C ALA A 153 -10.18 -9.59 3.09
N ARG A 154 -9.74 -8.33 3.00
CA ARG A 154 -9.31 -7.52 4.15
C ARG A 154 -10.42 -7.37 5.18
N ILE A 155 -11.62 -6.96 4.76
CA ILE A 155 -12.74 -6.75 5.67
C ILE A 155 -13.20 -8.07 6.31
N PHE A 156 -13.35 -9.14 5.54
CA PHE A 156 -13.74 -10.44 6.09
C PHE A 156 -12.70 -11.07 7.01
N SER A 157 -11.42 -10.72 6.85
CA SER A 157 -10.37 -11.17 7.76
C SER A 157 -10.49 -10.61 9.18
N LEU A 158 -11.28 -9.54 9.37
CA LEU A 158 -11.54 -8.92 10.68
C LEU A 158 -12.70 -9.57 11.42
N VAL A 159 -13.52 -10.38 10.76
CA VAL A 159 -14.66 -11.06 11.39
C VAL A 159 -14.16 -11.99 12.50
N ASP A 160 -14.74 -11.89 13.68
CA ASP A 160 -14.34 -12.71 14.82
C ASP A 160 -14.69 -14.19 14.57
N PRO A 161 -13.69 -15.08 14.48
CA PRO A 161 -13.91 -16.49 14.24
C PRO A 161 -14.62 -17.21 15.41
N LYS A 162 -14.78 -16.55 16.56
CA LYS A 162 -15.50 -17.07 17.74
C LYS A 162 -16.97 -16.64 17.78
N GLY A 163 -17.45 -16.00 16.71
CA GLY A 163 -18.84 -15.53 16.62
C GLY A 163 -19.12 -14.25 17.41
N GLY A 164 -18.07 -13.48 17.75
CA GLY A 164 -18.19 -12.15 18.34
C GLY A 164 -18.33 -11.05 17.29
N GLU A 165 -17.88 -9.87 17.64
CA GLU A 165 -17.91 -8.71 16.77
C GLU A 165 -16.51 -8.38 16.18
N PRO A 166 -16.40 -7.93 14.91
CA PRO A 166 -17.49 -7.76 13.96
C PRO A 166 -18.02 -9.10 13.45
N ASP A 167 -19.33 -9.17 13.25
CA ASP A 167 -19.97 -10.29 12.55
C ASP A 167 -19.98 -10.08 11.02
N GLY A 168 -20.49 -11.05 10.27
CA GLY A 168 -20.57 -10.96 8.81
C GLY A 168 -21.41 -9.77 8.34
N SER A 169 -22.48 -9.40 9.07
CA SER A 169 -23.33 -8.26 8.72
C SER A 169 -22.58 -6.93 8.80
N LYS A 170 -21.72 -6.75 9.80
CA LYS A 170 -20.86 -5.55 9.90
C LYS A 170 -19.81 -5.50 8.81
N ALA A 171 -19.23 -6.64 8.42
CA ALA A 171 -18.33 -6.72 7.29
C ALA A 171 -19.02 -6.24 5.99
N ILE A 172 -20.28 -6.65 5.76
CA ILE A 172 -21.05 -6.18 4.61
C ILE A 172 -21.26 -4.67 4.64
N ILE A 173 -21.64 -4.10 5.79
CA ILE A 173 -21.83 -2.66 5.93
C ILE A 173 -20.55 -1.92 5.58
N LEU A 174 -19.40 -2.36 6.10
CA LEU A 174 -18.11 -1.73 5.82
C LEU A 174 -17.74 -1.80 4.32
N LEU A 175 -18.00 -2.94 3.65
CA LEU A 175 -17.75 -3.08 2.22
C LEU A 175 -18.66 -2.17 1.38
N GLN A 176 -19.93 -2.03 1.77
CA GLN A 176 -20.86 -1.10 1.12
C GLN A 176 -20.46 0.36 1.33
N GLU A 177 -20.00 0.71 2.52
CA GLU A 177 -19.45 2.04 2.80
C GLU A 177 -18.20 2.33 1.98
N ASN A 178 -17.29 1.37 1.82
CA ASN A 178 -16.12 1.51 0.97
C ASN A 178 -16.52 1.76 -0.49
N LEU A 179 -17.47 1.01 -1.03
CA LEU A 179 -18.01 1.27 -2.38
C LEU A 179 -18.62 2.67 -2.55
N GLN A 180 -19.22 3.19 -1.51
CA GLN A 180 -19.85 4.51 -1.56
C GLN A 180 -18.83 5.66 -1.44
N LYS A 181 -17.83 5.51 -0.57
CA LYS A 181 -16.95 6.62 -0.16
C LYS A 181 -15.63 6.67 -0.94
N VAL A 182 -15.02 5.51 -1.20
CA VAL A 182 -13.64 5.42 -1.70
C VAL A 182 -13.49 5.78 -3.18
N PRO A 183 -14.36 5.32 -4.12
CA PRO A 183 -14.12 5.50 -5.55
C PRO A 183 -13.94 6.96 -5.98
N SER A 184 -14.68 7.89 -5.38
CA SER A 184 -14.60 9.31 -5.72
C SER A 184 -13.32 9.98 -5.20
N ARG A 185 -12.55 9.29 -4.37
CA ARG A 185 -11.34 9.79 -3.74
C ARG A 185 -10.05 9.27 -4.35
N VAL A 186 -10.13 8.41 -5.36
CA VAL A 186 -8.98 8.01 -6.19
C VAL A 186 -8.68 9.14 -7.17
N LEU A 187 -7.49 9.72 -7.10
CA LEU A 187 -7.17 11.02 -7.67
C LEU A 187 -6.20 10.98 -8.86
N SER A 188 -5.20 10.08 -8.86
CA SER A 188 -4.23 9.95 -9.95
C SER A 188 -4.88 9.42 -11.23
N PRO A 189 -4.39 9.75 -12.43
CA PRO A 189 -4.93 9.24 -13.69
C PRO A 189 -4.92 7.71 -13.77
N ALA A 190 -3.81 7.06 -13.42
CA ALA A 190 -3.71 5.60 -13.41
C ALA A 190 -4.63 4.95 -12.36
N GLY A 191 -4.74 5.55 -11.17
CA GLY A 191 -5.68 5.12 -10.15
C GLY A 191 -7.13 5.21 -10.63
N GLN A 192 -7.51 6.31 -11.26
CA GLN A 192 -8.84 6.49 -11.86
C GLN A 192 -9.12 5.51 -13.00
N ALA A 193 -8.11 5.10 -13.75
CA ALA A 193 -8.24 4.09 -14.79
C ALA A 193 -8.44 2.67 -14.19
N LEU A 194 -7.79 2.35 -13.07
CA LEU A 194 -7.92 1.06 -12.37
C LEU A 194 -9.20 0.96 -11.52
N ARG A 195 -9.65 2.08 -10.95
CA ARG A 195 -10.79 2.15 -10.03
C ARG A 195 -12.06 1.44 -10.52
N PRO A 196 -12.55 1.61 -11.79
CA PRO A 196 -13.78 0.98 -12.23
C PRO A 196 -13.74 -0.54 -12.17
N GLN A 197 -12.60 -1.14 -12.47
CA GLN A 197 -12.41 -2.58 -12.36
C GLN A 197 -12.52 -3.02 -10.89
N ARG A 198 -11.78 -2.39 -9.98
CA ARG A 198 -11.81 -2.71 -8.54
C ARG A 198 -13.20 -2.52 -7.94
N GLN A 199 -13.91 -1.47 -8.33
CA GLN A 199 -15.27 -1.22 -7.89
C GLN A 199 -16.22 -2.32 -8.39
N ALA A 200 -16.19 -2.67 -9.67
CA ALA A 200 -17.03 -3.72 -10.24
C ALA A 200 -16.77 -5.10 -9.62
N GLU A 201 -15.51 -5.44 -9.33
CA GLU A 201 -15.14 -6.69 -8.65
C GLU A 201 -15.76 -6.77 -7.25
N LEU A 202 -15.73 -5.69 -6.47
CA LEU A 202 -16.34 -5.66 -5.14
C LEU A 202 -17.87 -5.68 -5.19
N GLU A 203 -18.47 -4.95 -6.15
CA GLU A 203 -19.93 -4.99 -6.41
C GLU A 203 -20.39 -6.40 -6.79
N GLN A 204 -19.66 -7.06 -7.68
CA GLN A 204 -19.95 -8.44 -8.07
C GLN A 204 -19.87 -9.39 -6.86
N PHE A 205 -18.80 -9.29 -6.06
CA PHE A 205 -18.66 -10.09 -4.85
C PHE A 205 -19.86 -9.93 -3.92
N LEU A 206 -20.27 -8.71 -3.60
CA LEU A 206 -21.41 -8.45 -2.73
C LEU A 206 -22.73 -8.96 -3.32
N ASN A 207 -22.93 -8.83 -4.62
CA ASN A 207 -24.13 -9.33 -5.31
C ASN A 207 -24.22 -10.86 -5.26
N GLU A 208 -23.09 -11.55 -5.46
CA GLU A 208 -23.04 -13.02 -5.39
C GLU A 208 -23.25 -13.51 -3.96
N LEU A 209 -22.56 -12.91 -3.00
CA LEU A 209 -22.72 -13.24 -1.58
C LEU A 209 -24.15 -13.00 -1.09
N SER A 210 -24.80 -11.92 -1.52
CA SER A 210 -26.20 -11.64 -1.20
C SER A 210 -27.15 -12.73 -1.70
N ARG A 211 -26.93 -13.24 -2.92
CA ARG A 211 -27.74 -14.34 -3.49
C ARG A 211 -27.56 -15.66 -2.72
N GLU A 212 -26.32 -15.96 -2.33
CA GLU A 212 -25.96 -17.20 -1.63
C GLU A 212 -26.43 -17.23 -0.16
N THR A 213 -26.60 -16.05 0.44
CA THR A 213 -26.89 -15.87 1.87
C THR A 213 -28.28 -15.30 2.16
N GLN A 214 -29.24 -15.47 1.25
CA GLN A 214 -30.61 -14.96 1.42
C GLN A 214 -30.64 -13.46 1.79
N GLN A 215 -29.94 -12.64 1.00
CA GLN A 215 -29.78 -11.19 1.26
C GLN A 215 -29.05 -10.92 2.59
N PHE A 216 -27.95 -11.61 2.81
CA PHE A 216 -27.08 -11.54 3.99
C PHE A 216 -27.71 -12.01 5.31
N LYS A 217 -28.87 -12.66 5.27
CA LYS A 217 -29.57 -13.12 6.50
C LYS A 217 -28.94 -14.37 7.14
N THR A 218 -28.12 -15.10 6.37
CA THR A 218 -27.47 -16.34 6.79
C THR A 218 -25.95 -16.26 6.71
N LEU A 219 -25.41 -15.07 6.92
CA LEU A 219 -23.98 -14.83 6.92
C LEU A 219 -23.41 -14.86 8.34
#